data_4a5ffb988b0d7938c72aa673e1f80437
#
_entry.id   4a5ffb988b0d7938c72aa673e1f80437
#
_cell.length_a   1.000
_cell.length_b   1.000
_cell.length_c   1.000
_cell.angle_alpha   90.00
_cell.angle_beta   90.00
_cell.angle_gamma   90.00
#
_symmetry.space_group_name_H-M   'P 1'
#
loop_
_entity.id
_entity.type
_entity.pdbx_description
1 polymer ?
#
loop_
_entity_poly.entity_id
_entity_poly.type
_entity_poly.pdbx_seq_one_letter_code
_entity_poly.pdbx_strand_id
1 'polypeptide(L)'
;MLEEETTCDPVSEEDAQKYYEARPDLFETEVTVTASHILKMAKTEDEFQESEKKIISLRKEIIGGKDFKEAVQEESDDAQNDGHLGTFGKGRMVEPFEKAVFALKPGDISEPIKTQFGIHIIQLHDRKEAEMTPFSEVKEKIIEYLGERKKDTKFDSFLDQLKEKAEIVEVAGF
;
A
#
# COMPACT_ATOMS: atom_id res chain seq x y z
N MET A 1 3.10 -21.96 -41.65
CA MET A 1 4.37 -21.18 -41.80
C MET A 1 4.44 -19.90 -40.97
N LEU A 2 3.40 -19.56 -40.21
CA LEU A 2 3.41 -18.39 -39.32
C LEU A 2 3.63 -18.72 -37.83
N GLU A 3 3.61 -20.00 -37.46
CA GLU A 3 3.75 -20.44 -36.06
C GLU A 3 5.21 -20.62 -35.60
N GLU A 4 6.16 -20.76 -36.51
CA GLU A 4 7.59 -20.96 -36.17
C GLU A 4 8.36 -19.66 -35.88
N GLU A 5 7.89 -18.50 -36.36
CA GLU A 5 8.59 -17.20 -36.14
C GLU A 5 8.20 -16.50 -34.81
N THR A 6 7.14 -16.96 -34.16
CA THR A 6 6.65 -16.39 -32.90
C THR A 6 7.05 -17.17 -31.64
N THR A 7 7.78 -18.28 -31.78
CA THR A 7 8.35 -18.99 -30.62
C THR A 7 9.45 -18.16 -29.96
N CYS A 8 9.10 -17.53 -28.83
CA CYS A 8 10.09 -16.94 -27.94
C CYS A 8 10.87 -18.05 -27.22
N ASP A 9 12.20 -17.90 -27.12
CA ASP A 9 12.95 -18.74 -26.21
C ASP A 9 12.33 -18.68 -24.81
N PRO A 10 12.16 -19.83 -24.17
CA PRO A 10 11.56 -19.87 -22.83
C PRO A 10 12.38 -18.99 -21.87
N VAL A 11 11.70 -18.22 -21.05
CA VAL A 11 12.36 -17.44 -20.00
C VAL A 11 13.03 -18.39 -19.05
N SER A 12 14.32 -18.24 -18.85
CA SER A 12 15.07 -19.09 -17.93
C SER A 12 14.82 -18.67 -16.48
N GLU A 13 15.05 -19.60 -15.54
CA GLU A 13 15.02 -19.29 -14.12
C GLU A 13 16.04 -18.21 -13.75
N GLU A 14 17.17 -18.17 -14.44
CA GLU A 14 18.22 -17.16 -14.28
C GLU A 14 17.74 -15.76 -14.68
N ASP A 15 16.95 -15.64 -15.76
CA ASP A 15 16.33 -14.38 -16.17
C ASP A 15 15.32 -13.90 -15.12
N ALA A 16 14.53 -14.82 -14.58
CA ALA A 16 13.56 -14.53 -13.52
C ALA A 16 14.26 -14.09 -12.22
N GLN A 17 15.37 -14.70 -11.87
CA GLN A 17 16.14 -14.34 -10.69
C GLN A 17 16.77 -12.95 -10.85
N LYS A 18 17.36 -12.66 -11.99
CA LYS A 18 17.89 -11.30 -12.31
C LYS A 18 16.82 -10.24 -12.23
N TYR A 19 15.60 -10.55 -12.71
CA TYR A 19 14.47 -9.62 -12.62
C TYR A 19 14.05 -9.38 -11.17
N TYR A 20 13.99 -10.43 -10.36
CA TYR A 20 13.69 -10.36 -8.93
C TYR A 20 14.72 -9.51 -8.18
N GLU A 21 16.00 -9.73 -8.41
CA GLU A 21 17.10 -9.00 -7.77
C GLU A 21 17.18 -7.53 -8.21
N ALA A 22 16.82 -7.25 -9.46
CA ALA A 22 16.83 -5.88 -10.01
C ALA A 22 15.63 -5.04 -9.57
N ARG A 23 14.57 -5.67 -9.06
CA ARG A 23 13.30 -5.01 -8.71
C ARG A 23 12.77 -5.48 -7.36
N PRO A 24 13.49 -5.26 -6.25
CA PRO A 24 13.05 -5.64 -4.91
C PRO A 24 11.74 -4.96 -4.53
N ASP A 25 11.52 -3.72 -5.00
CA ASP A 25 10.32 -2.91 -4.82
C ASP A 25 9.01 -3.61 -5.25
N LEU A 26 9.07 -4.54 -6.20
CA LEU A 26 7.90 -5.28 -6.69
C LEU A 26 7.56 -6.52 -5.86
N PHE A 27 8.48 -6.98 -5.04
CA PHE A 27 8.39 -8.22 -4.28
C PHE A 27 8.43 -8.01 -2.76
N GLU A 28 8.54 -6.76 -2.34
CA GLU A 28 8.41 -6.36 -0.94
C GLU A 28 6.93 -6.17 -0.59
N THR A 29 6.49 -6.78 0.51
CA THR A 29 5.16 -6.55 1.04
C THR A 29 5.08 -5.16 1.65
N GLU A 30 3.90 -4.58 1.66
CA GLU A 30 3.71 -3.28 2.31
C GLU A 30 3.73 -3.41 3.83
N VAL A 31 4.31 -2.40 4.50
CA VAL A 31 4.14 -2.25 5.95
C VAL A 31 2.67 -2.06 6.25
N THR A 32 2.11 -2.88 7.12
CA THR A 32 0.73 -2.77 7.57
C THR A 32 0.64 -2.59 9.07
N VAL A 33 -0.37 -1.88 9.50
CA VAL A 33 -0.65 -1.61 10.91
C VAL A 33 -2.08 -1.96 11.25
N THR A 34 -2.29 -2.43 12.48
CA THR A 34 -3.61 -2.67 13.05
C THR A 34 -3.81 -1.70 14.20
N ALA A 35 -4.82 -0.86 14.13
CA ALA A 35 -5.01 0.20 15.10
C ALA A 35 -6.48 0.42 15.45
N SER A 36 -6.70 1.05 16.61
CA SER A 36 -7.96 1.65 17.01
C SER A 36 -7.80 3.14 17.22
N HIS A 37 -8.88 3.90 17.13
CA HIS A 37 -8.87 5.33 17.36
C HIS A 37 -10.02 5.80 18.26
N ILE A 38 -9.84 6.97 18.84
CA ILE A 38 -10.88 7.80 19.47
C ILE A 38 -10.93 9.09 18.67
N LEU A 39 -12.12 9.49 18.24
CA LEU A 39 -12.35 10.73 17.51
C LEU A 39 -13.25 11.66 18.33
N LYS A 40 -12.83 12.90 18.51
CA LYS A 40 -13.69 14.03 18.87
C LYS A 40 -13.85 14.94 17.66
N MET A 41 -15.05 14.93 17.10
CA MET A 41 -15.37 15.76 15.94
C MET A 41 -15.26 17.24 16.28
N ALA A 42 -14.73 18.02 15.36
CA ALA A 42 -14.64 19.48 15.46
C ALA A 42 -14.69 20.08 14.05
N LYS A 43 -15.48 21.15 13.90
CA LYS A 43 -15.64 21.86 12.62
C LYS A 43 -15.19 23.31 12.71
N THR A 44 -15.24 23.91 13.91
CA THR A 44 -14.80 25.27 14.17
C THR A 44 -13.54 25.27 15.02
N GLU A 45 -12.78 26.36 15.00
CA GLU A 45 -11.55 26.47 15.78
C GLU A 45 -11.80 26.37 17.28
N ASP A 46 -12.92 26.90 17.76
CA ASP A 46 -13.32 26.81 19.17
C ASP A 46 -13.61 25.33 19.55
N GLU A 47 -14.31 24.61 18.70
CA GLU A 47 -14.57 23.17 18.88
C GLU A 47 -13.26 22.36 18.87
N PHE A 48 -12.31 22.70 18.02
CA PHE A 48 -11.00 22.07 18.00
C PHE A 48 -10.25 22.25 19.32
N GLN A 49 -10.24 23.47 19.88
CA GLN A 49 -9.59 23.74 21.16
C GLN A 49 -10.25 22.98 22.32
N GLU A 50 -11.58 22.87 22.31
CA GLU A 50 -12.33 22.14 23.33
C GLU A 50 -12.08 20.62 23.21
N SER A 51 -12.15 20.09 21.99
CA SER A 51 -11.88 18.68 21.69
C SER A 51 -10.45 18.29 22.04
N GLU A 52 -9.49 19.16 21.76
CA GLU A 52 -8.08 18.92 22.11
C GLU A 52 -7.87 18.79 23.62
N LYS A 53 -8.49 19.66 24.43
CA LYS A 53 -8.44 19.57 25.89
C LYS A 53 -9.04 18.28 26.40
N LYS A 54 -10.20 17.86 25.87
CA LYS A 54 -10.86 16.60 26.23
C LYS A 54 -9.99 15.40 25.88
N ILE A 55 -9.44 15.38 24.67
CA ILE A 55 -8.57 14.31 24.17
C ILE A 55 -7.29 14.20 24.99
N ILE A 56 -6.66 15.32 25.35
CA ILE A 56 -5.47 15.32 26.22
C ILE A 56 -5.76 14.73 27.60
N SER A 57 -6.92 15.09 28.19
CA SER A 57 -7.34 14.53 29.47
C SER A 57 -7.59 13.03 29.35
N LEU A 58 -8.34 12.60 28.35
CA LEU A 58 -8.66 11.21 28.09
C LEU A 58 -7.40 10.36 27.84
N ARG A 59 -6.43 10.90 27.09
CA ARG A 59 -5.14 10.23 26.87
C ARG A 59 -4.40 9.98 28.19
N LYS A 60 -4.43 10.94 29.11
CA LYS A 60 -3.80 10.76 30.43
C LYS A 60 -4.49 9.67 31.24
N GLU A 61 -5.81 9.58 31.17
CA GLU A 61 -6.58 8.52 31.83
C GLU A 61 -6.24 7.14 31.26
N ILE A 62 -6.12 7.03 29.92
CA ILE A 62 -5.77 5.78 29.26
C ILE A 62 -4.34 5.36 29.61
N ILE A 63 -3.37 6.30 29.60
CA ILE A 63 -2.01 6.03 30.05
C ILE A 63 -1.97 5.66 31.53
N GLY A 64 -2.89 6.21 32.33
CA GLY A 64 -3.07 5.91 33.75
C GLY A 64 -3.73 4.55 34.03
N GLY A 65 -4.15 3.80 33.00
CA GLY A 65 -4.70 2.45 33.14
C GLY A 65 -6.18 2.30 32.77
N LYS A 66 -6.85 3.34 32.27
CA LYS A 66 -8.21 3.22 31.71
C LYS A 66 -8.14 2.39 30.41
N ASP A 67 -9.08 1.47 30.25
CA ASP A 67 -9.17 0.67 29.05
C ASP A 67 -9.49 1.53 27.83
N PHE A 68 -8.77 1.32 26.71
CA PHE A 68 -8.94 2.11 25.51
C PHE A 68 -10.32 1.90 24.87
N LYS A 69 -10.82 0.67 24.91
CA LYS A 69 -12.13 0.32 24.35
C LYS A 69 -13.27 0.95 25.16
N GLU A 70 -13.17 0.96 26.50
CA GLU A 70 -14.11 1.70 27.35
C GLU A 70 -14.09 3.18 27.00
N ALA A 71 -12.91 3.78 26.85
CA ALA A 71 -12.75 5.17 26.47
C ALA A 71 -13.35 5.49 25.09
N VAL A 72 -13.27 4.56 24.12
CA VAL A 72 -13.94 4.69 22.82
C VAL A 72 -15.45 4.75 23.00
N GLN A 73 -16.02 3.84 23.76
CA GLN A 73 -17.47 3.72 23.96
C GLN A 73 -18.08 4.94 24.66
N GLU A 74 -17.35 5.47 25.64
CA GLU A 74 -17.82 6.60 26.46
C GLU A 74 -17.60 7.96 25.78
N GLU A 75 -16.49 8.11 25.05
CA GLU A 75 -16.01 9.42 24.66
C GLU A 75 -15.82 9.61 23.16
N SER A 76 -15.80 8.55 22.34
CA SER A 76 -15.61 8.72 20.91
C SER A 76 -16.90 9.15 20.20
N ASP A 77 -16.79 10.12 19.30
CA ASP A 77 -17.88 10.47 18.39
C ASP A 77 -17.99 9.50 17.21
N ASP A 78 -16.97 8.63 17.04
CA ASP A 78 -16.95 7.49 16.13
C ASP A 78 -16.61 6.21 16.92
N ALA A 79 -17.63 5.61 17.54
CA ALA A 79 -17.50 4.41 18.34
C ALA A 79 -17.80 3.11 17.55
N GLN A 80 -17.86 3.18 16.22
CA GLN A 80 -18.10 2.00 15.39
C GLN A 80 -16.98 0.97 15.58
N ASN A 81 -17.35 -0.29 15.67
CA ASN A 81 -16.42 -1.40 15.91
C ASN A 81 -15.46 -1.18 17.08
N ASP A 82 -15.92 -0.52 18.15
CA ASP A 82 -15.08 -0.14 19.30
C ASP A 82 -13.87 0.73 18.88
N GLY A 83 -14.04 1.58 17.86
CA GLY A 83 -12.99 2.40 17.27
C GLY A 83 -11.95 1.62 16.47
N HIS A 84 -12.17 0.31 16.25
CA HIS A 84 -11.21 -0.55 15.55
C HIS A 84 -11.22 -0.30 14.05
N LEU A 85 -10.06 0.12 13.50
CA LEU A 85 -9.89 0.44 12.08
C LEU A 85 -9.47 -0.76 11.23
N GLY A 86 -9.17 -1.90 11.88
CA GLY A 86 -8.62 -3.07 11.20
C GLY A 86 -7.16 -2.90 10.81
N THR A 87 -6.72 -3.73 9.87
CA THR A 87 -5.35 -3.70 9.34
C THR A 87 -5.32 -2.92 8.02
N PHE A 88 -4.41 -1.96 7.90
CA PHE A 88 -4.26 -1.13 6.71
C PHE A 88 -2.80 -0.78 6.43
N GLY A 89 -2.49 -0.55 5.15
CA GLY A 89 -1.21 -0.06 4.66
C GLY A 89 -1.22 1.47 4.47
N LYS A 90 -0.12 2.00 3.95
CA LYS A 90 0.01 3.41 3.60
C LYS A 90 -0.97 3.84 2.50
N GLY A 91 -1.36 5.10 2.49
CA GLY A 91 -2.28 5.68 1.49
C GLY A 91 -3.77 5.42 1.75
N ARG A 92 -4.11 4.80 2.89
CA ARG A 92 -5.51 4.51 3.27
C ARG A 92 -6.13 5.56 4.17
N MET A 93 -5.31 6.29 4.91
CA MET A 93 -5.74 7.27 5.90
C MET A 93 -5.28 8.69 5.52
N VAL A 94 -5.86 9.71 6.15
CA VAL A 94 -5.41 11.09 5.96
C VAL A 94 -3.97 11.26 6.46
N GLU A 95 -3.19 12.08 5.76
CA GLU A 95 -1.75 12.21 5.96
C GLU A 95 -1.31 12.45 7.43
N PRO A 96 -1.92 13.36 8.21
CA PRO A 96 -1.54 13.54 9.61
C PRO A 96 -1.75 12.30 10.47
N PHE A 97 -2.84 11.56 10.23
CA PHE A 97 -3.17 10.33 10.92
C PHE A 97 -2.19 9.21 10.55
N GLU A 98 -1.92 9.08 9.25
CA GLU A 98 -1.01 8.07 8.71
C GLU A 98 0.41 8.24 9.28
N LYS A 99 0.96 9.44 9.21
CA LYS A 99 2.29 9.73 9.78
C LYS A 99 2.39 9.34 11.25
N ALA A 100 1.35 9.64 12.02
CA ALA A 100 1.35 9.33 13.45
C ALA A 100 1.27 7.83 13.71
N VAL A 101 0.34 7.11 13.08
CA VAL A 101 0.18 5.67 13.33
C VAL A 101 1.40 4.86 12.91
N PHE A 102 2.05 5.21 11.79
CA PHE A 102 3.26 4.52 11.33
C PHE A 102 4.52 4.88 12.14
N ALA A 103 4.49 5.92 12.97
CA ALA A 103 5.56 6.25 13.89
C ALA A 103 5.45 5.54 15.24
N LEU A 104 4.28 4.97 15.57
CA LEU A 104 4.03 4.25 16.82
C LEU A 104 4.65 2.86 16.81
N LYS A 105 4.85 2.33 18.02
CA LYS A 105 5.15 0.91 18.25
C LYS A 105 3.90 0.18 18.72
N PRO A 106 3.81 -1.14 18.51
CA PRO A 106 2.71 -1.93 19.07
C PRO A 106 2.56 -1.70 20.58
N GLY A 107 1.34 -1.36 21.00
CA GLY A 107 1.00 -0.99 22.37
C GLY A 107 1.04 0.50 22.69
N ASP A 108 1.64 1.33 21.82
CA ASP A 108 1.72 2.77 22.05
C ASP A 108 0.40 3.49 21.74
N ILE A 109 0.23 4.63 22.42
CA ILE A 109 -0.88 5.57 22.23
C ILE A 109 -0.32 6.88 21.69
N SER A 110 -0.88 7.36 20.57
CA SER A 110 -0.42 8.59 19.92
C SER A 110 -0.64 9.84 20.77
N GLU A 111 0.07 10.91 20.40
CA GLU A 111 -0.35 12.27 20.76
C GLU A 111 -1.67 12.62 20.05
N PRO A 112 -2.40 13.67 20.51
CA PRO A 112 -3.57 14.18 19.82
C PRO A 112 -3.21 14.61 18.39
N ILE A 113 -3.99 14.14 17.42
CA ILE A 113 -3.75 14.37 15.99
C ILE A 113 -4.92 15.17 15.43
N LYS A 114 -4.64 16.38 14.91
CA LYS A 114 -5.62 17.21 14.24
C LYS A 114 -5.78 16.79 12.79
N THR A 115 -7.03 16.50 12.40
CA THR A 115 -7.41 16.19 11.00
C THR A 115 -8.58 17.06 10.60
N GLN A 116 -9.02 16.96 9.35
CA GLN A 116 -10.22 17.63 8.86
C GLN A 116 -11.52 17.18 9.56
N PHE A 117 -11.51 16.05 10.26
CA PHE A 117 -12.68 15.49 10.93
C PHE A 117 -12.75 15.90 12.41
N GLY A 118 -11.64 16.25 13.01
CA GLY A 118 -11.52 16.55 14.43
C GLY A 118 -10.17 16.19 15.00
N ILE A 119 -10.15 15.89 16.30
CA ILE A 119 -8.94 15.45 17.00
C ILE A 119 -9.04 13.94 17.27
N HIS A 120 -7.94 13.24 16.97
CA HIS A 120 -7.84 11.79 17.15
C HIS A 120 -6.77 11.44 18.18
N ILE A 121 -6.98 10.30 18.87
CA ILE A 121 -5.94 9.50 19.52
C ILE A 121 -5.96 8.13 18.88
N ILE A 122 -4.80 7.55 18.67
CA ILE A 122 -4.64 6.23 18.05
C ILE A 122 -3.94 5.31 19.03
N GLN A 123 -4.43 4.09 19.15
CA GLN A 123 -3.72 2.98 19.78
C GLN A 123 -3.28 1.99 18.70
N LEU A 124 -1.99 1.72 18.63
CA LEU A 124 -1.45 0.72 17.72
C LEU A 124 -1.44 -0.66 18.39
N HIS A 125 -2.11 -1.64 17.77
CA HIS A 125 -2.19 -3.01 18.28
C HIS A 125 -1.09 -3.89 17.72
N ASP A 126 -0.87 -3.81 16.41
CA ASP A 126 0.11 -4.63 15.70
C ASP A 126 0.72 -3.88 14.52
N ARG A 127 1.93 -4.26 14.17
CA ARG A 127 2.67 -3.72 13.01
C ARG A 127 3.41 -4.85 12.34
N LYS A 128 3.12 -5.06 11.08
CA LYS A 128 3.90 -5.94 10.21
C LYS A 128 4.83 -5.10 9.37
N GLU A 129 6.11 -5.38 9.49
CA GLU A 129 7.12 -4.75 8.64
C GLU A 129 7.03 -5.32 7.22
N ALA A 130 7.58 -4.57 6.28
CA ALA A 130 7.73 -5.04 4.93
C ALA A 130 8.66 -6.26 4.89
N GLU A 131 8.23 -7.30 4.22
CA GLU A 131 9.00 -8.53 4.04
C GLU A 131 9.17 -8.81 2.55
N MET A 132 10.35 -9.25 2.16
CA MET A 132 10.57 -9.72 0.80
C MET A 132 9.85 -11.05 0.58
N THR A 133 8.97 -11.10 -0.41
CA THR A 133 8.37 -12.36 -0.84
C THR A 133 9.48 -13.27 -1.40
N PRO A 134 9.65 -14.49 -0.88
CA PRO A 134 10.72 -15.39 -1.35
C PRO A 134 10.65 -15.63 -2.86
N PHE A 135 11.80 -15.67 -3.52
CA PHE A 135 11.87 -15.94 -4.96
C PHE A 135 11.12 -17.23 -5.37
N SER A 136 11.16 -18.25 -4.53
CA SER A 136 10.46 -19.52 -4.75
C SER A 136 8.93 -19.38 -4.94
N GLU A 137 8.31 -18.38 -4.31
CA GLU A 137 6.87 -18.13 -4.41
C GLU A 137 6.48 -17.30 -5.63
N VAL A 138 7.39 -16.45 -6.10
CA VAL A 138 7.13 -15.53 -7.22
C VAL A 138 7.76 -15.95 -8.53
N LYS A 139 8.66 -16.91 -8.51
CA LYS A 139 9.42 -17.44 -9.66
C LYS A 139 8.53 -17.73 -10.86
N GLU A 140 7.49 -18.53 -10.68
CA GLU A 140 6.59 -18.94 -11.78
C GLU A 140 5.87 -17.75 -12.39
N LYS A 141 5.40 -16.83 -11.55
CA LYS A 141 4.74 -15.59 -11.99
C LYS A 141 5.69 -14.68 -12.76
N ILE A 142 6.94 -14.59 -12.32
CA ILE A 142 7.97 -13.80 -13.02
C ILE A 142 8.29 -14.41 -14.39
N ILE A 143 8.43 -15.74 -14.47
CA ILE A 143 8.69 -16.44 -15.74
C ILE A 143 7.53 -16.22 -16.71
N GLU A 144 6.29 -16.35 -16.25
CA GLU A 144 5.08 -16.10 -17.06
C GLU A 144 5.03 -14.64 -17.55
N TYR A 145 5.21 -13.68 -16.65
CA TYR A 145 5.22 -12.25 -16.97
C TYR A 145 6.30 -11.87 -17.98
N LEU A 146 7.54 -12.35 -17.77
CA LEU A 146 8.63 -12.09 -18.71
C LEU A 146 8.41 -12.80 -20.06
N GLY A 147 7.77 -13.98 -20.05
CA GLY A 147 7.39 -14.71 -21.25
C GLY A 147 6.37 -13.95 -22.09
N GLU A 148 5.35 -13.37 -21.47
CA GLU A 148 4.35 -12.53 -22.15
C GLU A 148 5.00 -11.28 -22.73
N ARG A 149 5.82 -10.58 -21.96
CA ARG A 149 6.54 -9.39 -22.45
C ARG A 149 7.49 -9.68 -23.62
N LYS A 150 8.17 -10.82 -23.62
CA LYS A 150 9.00 -11.25 -24.75
C LYS A 150 8.17 -11.48 -26.01
N LYS A 151 6.95 -12.05 -25.86
CA LYS A 151 6.02 -12.25 -27.00
C LYS A 151 5.55 -10.93 -27.56
N ASP A 152 5.13 -9.99 -26.71
CA ASP A 152 4.67 -8.67 -27.14
C ASP A 152 5.77 -7.89 -27.85
N THR A 153 6.98 -7.87 -27.30
CA THR A 153 8.13 -7.17 -27.93
C THR A 153 8.51 -7.77 -29.28
N LYS A 154 8.45 -9.10 -29.42
CA LYS A 154 8.70 -9.77 -30.71
C LYS A 154 7.58 -9.47 -31.70
N PHE A 155 6.34 -9.45 -31.26
CA PHE A 155 5.19 -9.15 -32.11
C PHE A 155 5.27 -7.71 -32.65
N ASP A 156 5.60 -6.74 -31.78
CA ASP A 156 5.80 -5.35 -32.17
C ASP A 156 6.95 -5.19 -33.17
N SER A 157 8.09 -5.83 -32.91
CA SER A 157 9.22 -5.79 -33.85
C SER A 157 8.93 -6.46 -35.18
N PHE A 158 8.12 -7.52 -35.18
CA PHE A 158 7.66 -8.19 -36.42
C PHE A 158 6.69 -7.31 -37.20
N LEU A 159 5.78 -6.62 -36.54
CA LEU A 159 4.89 -5.65 -37.17
C LEU A 159 5.67 -4.49 -37.80
N ASP A 160 6.70 -3.99 -37.15
CA ASP A 160 7.53 -2.92 -37.69
C ASP A 160 8.33 -3.38 -38.91
N GLN A 161 8.88 -4.60 -38.88
CA GLN A 161 9.52 -5.19 -40.07
C GLN A 161 8.56 -5.40 -41.24
N LEU A 162 7.29 -5.78 -40.96
CA LEU A 162 6.27 -5.90 -42.00
C LEU A 162 5.89 -4.55 -42.59
N LYS A 163 5.82 -3.50 -41.78
CA LYS A 163 5.55 -2.13 -42.25
C LYS A 163 6.67 -1.64 -43.14
N GLU A 164 7.96 -1.80 -42.72
CA GLU A 164 9.12 -1.45 -43.54
C GLU A 164 9.12 -2.20 -44.91
N LYS A 165 8.82 -3.48 -44.91
CA LYS A 165 8.72 -4.26 -46.16
C LYS A 165 7.55 -3.81 -47.04
N ALA A 166 6.39 -3.42 -46.43
CA ALA A 166 5.25 -2.92 -47.17
C ALA A 166 5.55 -1.55 -47.82
N GLU A 167 6.20 -0.63 -47.11
CA GLU A 167 6.61 0.67 -47.69
C GLU A 167 7.60 0.51 -48.87
N ILE A 168 8.52 -0.46 -48.80
CA ILE A 168 9.48 -0.74 -49.89
C ILE A 168 8.75 -1.26 -51.14
N VAL A 169 7.64 -2.01 -50.99
CA VAL A 169 6.86 -2.53 -52.15
C VAL A 169 6.05 -1.42 -52.80
N GLU A 170 5.55 -0.46 -52.06
CA GLU A 170 4.78 0.69 -52.61
C GLU A 170 5.69 1.62 -53.42
N VAL A 171 6.97 1.79 -53.03
CA VAL A 171 7.92 2.66 -53.74
C VAL A 171 8.51 1.98 -55.00
N ALA A 172 8.49 0.65 -55.10
CA ALA A 172 9.03 -0.11 -56.24
C ALA A 172 8.01 -0.36 -57.37
N GLY A 173 6.79 0.14 -57.23
CA GLY A 173 5.68 -0.09 -58.15
C GLY A 173 5.36 1.02 -59.15
N PHE A 174 6.35 1.88 -59.52
CA PHE A 174 6.22 2.82 -60.63
C PHE A 174 7.33 2.63 -61.64
#